data_99b0ec71af30061e1d8a8012712a1594
#
_entry.id   99b0ec71af30061e1d8a8012712a1594
#
_cell.length_a   1.000
_cell.length_b   1.000
_cell.length_c   1.000
_cell.angle_alpha   90.00
_cell.angle_beta   90.00
_cell.angle_gamma   90.00
#
_symmetry.space_group_name_H-M   'P 1'
#
loop_
_entity.id
_entity.type
_entity.pdbx_description
1 polymer ?
#
loop_
_entity_poly.entity_id
_entity_poly.type
_entity_poly.pdbx_seq_one_letter_code
_entity_poly.pdbx_strand_id
1 'polypeptide(L)'
;MTNRSTTNWNLFWQHHLGSWLGQWTRYSKSGKIQETFKSTRSFSANSDHSEIAQINQQTDVNGDTNTMQWNYSIHEHSHNDGFAHPASTLMRGFAFENGAAAWLIPQLEDTQYQPFELFLMQKDIRHSVGVLYGDSGEILHTASIREYRGDLLNNSWSTNIDQVNPWSIEGMWQGDKLQINSNLSRNLIQAIQWQWDKDELEDNQSNHFFPDNIILRCPKKLLKDKSFNITIYWQTKNNQLQIIRSDYNQLHQLIKVSQQTMHQTATHQIAKES
;
A
#
# COMPACT_ATOMS: atom_id res chain seq x y z
N MET A 1 14.12 -6.04 22.02
CA MET A 1 13.91 -5.60 20.63
C MET A 1 14.95 -6.28 19.76
N THR A 2 14.55 -6.87 18.62
CA THR A 2 15.50 -7.49 17.69
C THR A 2 16.07 -6.45 16.73
N ASN A 3 17.24 -6.72 16.14
CA ASN A 3 17.80 -5.87 15.10
C ASN A 3 16.82 -5.68 13.91
N ARG A 4 16.04 -6.70 13.57
CA ARG A 4 15.04 -6.66 12.49
C ARG A 4 13.88 -5.69 12.77
N SER A 5 13.37 -5.68 14.00
CA SER A 5 12.30 -4.76 14.40
C SER A 5 12.76 -3.31 14.39
N THR A 6 13.98 -3.06 14.87
CA THR A 6 14.61 -1.73 14.81
C THR A 6 14.83 -1.28 13.36
N THR A 7 15.32 -2.17 12.49
CA THR A 7 15.50 -1.88 11.07
C THR A 7 14.16 -1.52 10.41
N ASN A 8 13.09 -2.30 10.68
CA ASN A 8 11.77 -2.05 10.12
C ASN A 8 11.20 -0.69 10.56
N TRP A 9 11.34 -0.34 11.85
CA TRP A 9 11.00 0.97 12.41
C TRP A 9 11.75 2.11 11.73
N ASN A 10 13.07 2.02 11.68
CA ASN A 10 13.91 3.07 11.11
C ASN A 10 13.60 3.31 9.63
N LEU A 11 13.42 2.25 8.83
CA LEU A 11 13.09 2.37 7.42
C LEU A 11 11.74 3.05 7.20
N PHE A 12 10.73 2.73 8.02
CA PHE A 12 9.44 3.41 7.88
C PHE A 12 9.60 4.91 8.14
N TRP A 13 10.14 5.29 9.27
CA TRP A 13 10.21 6.69 9.65
C TRP A 13 11.20 7.50 8.81
N GLN A 14 12.29 6.90 8.34
CA GLN A 14 13.19 7.52 7.38
C GLN A 14 12.47 8.10 6.15
N HIS A 15 11.45 7.42 5.67
CA HIS A 15 10.73 7.80 4.47
C HIS A 15 9.43 8.56 4.72
N HIS A 16 8.79 8.35 5.87
CA HIS A 16 7.44 8.88 6.11
C HIS A 16 7.39 10.11 7.02
N LEU A 17 8.48 10.53 7.67
CA LEU A 17 8.53 11.77 8.44
C LEU A 17 8.23 13.00 7.56
N GLY A 18 7.74 14.07 8.21
CA GLY A 18 7.34 15.33 7.59
C GLY A 18 5.83 15.42 7.34
N SER A 19 5.42 16.43 6.58
CA SER A 19 4.01 16.69 6.30
C SER A 19 3.64 16.24 4.90
N TRP A 20 2.60 15.43 4.81
CA TRP A 20 2.03 14.89 3.59
C TRP A 20 0.67 15.51 3.36
N LEU A 21 0.54 16.22 2.26
CA LEU A 21 -0.71 16.83 1.79
C LEU A 21 -1.35 15.88 0.78
N GLY A 22 -2.65 15.67 0.87
CA GLY A 22 -3.26 14.72 -0.03
C GLY A 22 -4.77 14.76 -0.10
N GLN A 23 -5.28 13.81 -0.87
CA GLN A 23 -6.70 13.57 -1.04
C GLN A 23 -7.01 12.09 -0.85
N TRP A 24 -8.01 11.82 -0.06
CA TRP A 24 -8.62 10.52 0.12
C TRP A 24 -9.89 10.43 -0.68
N THR A 25 -10.10 9.29 -1.33
CA THR A 25 -11.37 8.95 -1.95
C THR A 25 -11.73 7.53 -1.57
N ARG A 26 -12.90 7.35 -0.97
CA ARG A 26 -13.47 6.05 -0.63
C ARG A 26 -14.49 5.65 -1.69
N TYR A 27 -14.44 4.37 -2.05
CA TYR A 27 -15.34 3.79 -3.05
C TYR A 27 -16.09 2.61 -2.45
N SER A 28 -17.36 2.51 -2.76
CA SER A 28 -18.17 1.32 -2.46
C SER A 28 -17.59 0.08 -3.16
N LYS A 29 -18.08 -1.09 -2.79
CA LYS A 29 -17.78 -2.37 -3.46
C LYS A 29 -18.00 -2.30 -4.99
N SER A 30 -18.96 -1.48 -5.46
CA SER A 30 -19.25 -1.27 -6.88
C SER A 30 -18.44 -0.16 -7.56
N GLY A 31 -17.44 0.41 -6.89
CA GLY A 31 -16.56 1.47 -7.41
C GLY A 31 -17.17 2.89 -7.39
N LYS A 32 -18.36 3.09 -6.81
CA LYS A 32 -18.94 4.43 -6.66
C LYS A 32 -18.29 5.18 -5.52
N ILE A 33 -18.00 6.46 -5.72
CA ILE A 33 -17.50 7.33 -4.66
C ILE A 33 -18.53 7.40 -3.52
N GLN A 34 -18.08 7.12 -2.32
CA GLN A 34 -18.85 7.26 -1.09
C GLN A 34 -18.49 8.56 -0.36
N GLU A 35 -17.20 8.88 -0.37
CA GLU A 35 -16.66 10.01 0.37
C GLU A 35 -15.35 10.48 -0.27
N THR A 36 -15.10 11.78 -0.21
CA THR A 36 -13.79 12.36 -0.52
C THR A 36 -13.47 13.48 0.44
N PHE A 37 -12.20 13.60 0.84
CA PHE A 37 -11.74 14.67 1.72
C PHE A 37 -10.26 14.98 1.46
N LYS A 38 -9.87 16.23 1.73
CA LYS A 38 -8.47 16.63 1.78
C LYS A 38 -7.86 16.16 3.10
N SER A 39 -6.58 15.83 3.07
CA SER A 39 -5.87 15.41 4.29
C SER A 39 -4.51 16.06 4.39
N THR A 40 -4.10 16.31 5.63
CA THR A 40 -2.70 16.55 6.00
C THR A 40 -2.31 15.51 7.03
N ARG A 41 -1.29 14.71 6.73
CA ARG A 41 -0.68 13.78 7.68
C ARG A 41 0.71 14.28 8.03
N SER A 42 0.92 14.70 9.26
CA SER A 42 2.21 15.19 9.74
C SER A 42 2.82 14.22 10.73
N PHE A 43 4.09 13.90 10.52
CA PHE A 43 4.87 13.04 11.39
C PHE A 43 6.12 13.79 11.84
N SER A 44 6.31 13.92 13.15
CA SER A 44 7.50 14.52 13.74
C SER A 44 8.16 13.54 14.70
N ALA A 45 9.48 13.55 14.75
CA ALA A 45 10.27 12.68 15.59
C ALA A 45 11.05 13.48 16.65
N ASN A 46 11.34 12.86 17.79
CA ASN A 46 12.39 13.33 18.68
C ASN A 46 13.79 13.12 18.06
N SER A 47 14.85 13.56 18.74
CA SER A 47 16.21 13.62 18.17
C SER A 47 16.81 12.26 17.80
N ASP A 48 16.41 11.18 18.45
CA ASP A 48 16.90 9.82 18.20
C ASP A 48 15.88 8.92 17.45
N HIS A 49 14.76 9.50 17.02
CA HIS A 49 13.66 8.82 16.33
C HIS A 49 13.02 7.67 17.12
N SER A 50 13.16 7.67 18.44
CA SER A 50 12.53 6.68 19.31
C SER A 50 11.04 6.98 19.57
N GLU A 51 10.64 8.25 19.45
CA GLU A 51 9.27 8.73 19.62
C GLU A 51 8.81 9.49 18.39
N ILE A 52 7.63 9.16 17.90
CA ILE A 52 7.02 9.80 16.72
C ILE A 52 5.64 10.31 17.09
N ALA A 53 5.39 11.58 16.85
CA ALA A 53 4.05 12.16 16.93
C ALA A 53 3.43 12.23 15.52
N GLN A 54 2.21 11.73 15.38
CA GLN A 54 1.40 11.82 14.17
C GLN A 54 0.19 12.69 14.40
N ILE A 55 -0.06 13.61 13.48
CA ILE A 55 -1.28 14.43 13.43
C ILE A 55 -1.90 14.25 12.05
N ASN A 56 -3.15 13.80 12.02
CA ASN A 56 -3.94 13.73 10.80
C ASN A 56 -5.04 14.78 10.87
N GLN A 57 -5.12 15.64 9.86
CA GLN A 57 -6.23 16.56 9.65
C GLN A 57 -6.97 16.14 8.38
N GLN A 58 -8.29 15.99 8.49
CA GLN A 58 -9.16 15.65 7.38
C GLN A 58 -10.18 16.76 7.21
N THR A 59 -10.24 17.35 6.00
CA THR A 59 -11.18 18.43 5.68
C THR A 59 -12.14 17.92 4.61
N ASP A 60 -13.41 17.88 4.94
CA ASP A 60 -14.48 17.44 4.05
C ASP A 60 -14.83 18.49 2.98
N VAL A 61 -15.80 18.17 2.12
CA VAL A 61 -16.26 19.06 1.04
C VAL A 61 -16.96 20.32 1.56
N ASN A 62 -17.45 20.33 2.81
CA ASN A 62 -18.09 21.49 3.44
C ASN A 62 -17.06 22.41 4.13
N GLY A 63 -15.80 21.96 4.25
CA GLY A 63 -14.74 22.66 4.96
C GLY A 63 -14.63 22.29 6.44
N ASP A 64 -15.42 21.34 6.93
CA ASP A 64 -15.33 20.84 8.30
C ASP A 64 -14.06 20.01 8.46
N THR A 65 -13.28 20.32 9.51
CA THR A 65 -11.99 19.67 9.77
C THR A 65 -12.04 18.81 11.01
N ASN A 66 -11.69 17.52 10.85
CA ASN A 66 -11.46 16.59 11.95
C ASN A 66 -9.96 16.38 12.15
N THR A 67 -9.50 16.37 13.42
CA THR A 67 -8.10 16.18 13.77
C THR A 67 -7.95 14.97 14.68
N MET A 68 -7.04 14.08 14.33
CA MET A 68 -6.67 12.89 15.10
C MET A 68 -5.17 12.92 15.40
N GLN A 69 -4.78 12.45 16.59
CA GLN A 69 -3.38 12.44 17.03
C GLN A 69 -3.02 11.07 17.61
N TRP A 70 -1.79 10.64 17.34
CA TRP A 70 -1.21 9.43 17.89
C TRP A 70 0.27 9.63 18.19
N ASN A 71 0.75 8.93 19.22
CA ASN A 71 2.16 8.85 19.53
C ASN A 71 2.63 7.41 19.39
N TYR A 72 3.76 7.24 18.73
CA TYR A 72 4.44 5.96 18.61
C TYR A 72 5.71 5.99 19.45
N SER A 73 5.97 4.92 20.16
CA SER A 73 7.25 4.69 20.85
C SER A 73 7.89 3.41 20.32
N ILE A 74 9.15 3.45 19.97
CA ILE A 74 9.87 2.26 19.51
C ILE A 74 9.83 1.14 20.56
N HIS A 75 9.84 1.51 21.85
CA HIS A 75 9.84 0.56 22.98
C HIS A 75 8.50 -0.13 23.18
N GLU A 76 7.41 0.58 22.94
CA GLU A 76 6.05 0.07 23.17
C GLU A 76 5.45 -0.57 21.92
N HIS A 77 5.73 -0.01 20.74
CA HIS A 77 5.05 -0.38 19.51
C HIS A 77 5.87 -1.27 18.59
N SER A 78 7.21 -1.37 18.76
CA SER A 78 8.03 -2.20 17.87
C SER A 78 8.08 -3.66 18.35
N HIS A 79 7.58 -4.58 17.52
CA HIS A 79 7.47 -6.01 17.80
C HIS A 79 8.25 -6.85 16.78
N ASN A 80 8.37 -8.15 17.01
CA ASN A 80 9.09 -9.05 16.12
C ASN A 80 8.34 -9.38 14.81
N ASP A 81 7.08 -8.96 14.73
CA ASP A 81 6.16 -9.15 13.59
C ASP A 81 5.77 -7.83 12.92
N GLY A 82 6.46 -6.73 13.23
CA GLY A 82 6.17 -5.38 12.73
C GLY A 82 6.07 -4.38 13.87
N PHE A 83 5.66 -3.15 13.59
CA PHE A 83 5.34 -2.20 14.66
C PHE A 83 3.85 -1.86 14.66
N ALA A 84 3.27 -1.80 15.87
CA ALA A 84 1.83 -1.60 16.05
C ALA A 84 1.43 -0.14 15.73
N HIS A 85 0.24 0.04 15.16
CA HIS A 85 -0.39 1.35 15.06
C HIS A 85 -1.07 1.68 16.41
N PRO A 86 -0.84 2.87 17.01
CA PRO A 86 -1.42 3.22 18.32
C PRO A 86 -2.95 3.19 18.35
N ALA A 87 -3.61 3.45 17.20
CA ALA A 87 -5.07 3.36 17.09
C ALA A 87 -5.58 1.92 16.85
N SER A 88 -4.69 0.95 16.61
CA SER A 88 -5.08 -0.44 16.34
C SER A 88 -3.96 -1.41 16.72
N THR A 89 -4.14 -2.08 17.83
CA THR A 89 -3.19 -3.10 18.33
C THR A 89 -3.07 -4.32 17.41
N LEU A 90 -4.00 -4.49 16.49
CA LEU A 90 -4.00 -5.60 15.53
C LEU A 90 -3.10 -5.33 14.32
N MET A 91 -2.99 -4.07 13.89
CA MET A 91 -2.22 -3.72 12.69
C MET A 91 -0.73 -3.65 12.96
N ARG A 92 0.06 -4.10 11.98
CA ARG A 92 1.53 -4.03 11.97
C ARG A 92 2.01 -3.29 10.74
N GLY A 93 2.97 -2.39 10.96
CA GLY A 93 3.69 -1.69 9.91
C GLY A 93 4.87 -2.50 9.39
N PHE A 94 5.00 -2.56 8.07
CA PHE A 94 6.13 -3.14 7.33
C PHE A 94 6.69 -2.08 6.40
N ALA A 95 8.01 -1.96 6.30
CA ALA A 95 8.65 -0.91 5.52
C ALA A 95 9.80 -1.44 4.65
N PHE A 96 9.94 -0.85 3.48
CA PHE A 96 10.95 -1.18 2.48
C PHE A 96 11.93 -0.02 2.29
N GLU A 97 13.11 -0.31 1.75
CA GLU A 97 14.21 0.62 1.55
C GLU A 97 13.88 1.76 0.60
N ASN A 98 12.91 1.58 -0.30
CA ASN A 98 12.46 2.59 -1.27
C ASN A 98 11.27 3.43 -0.78
N GLY A 99 10.86 3.28 0.49
CA GLY A 99 9.73 3.98 1.09
C GLY A 99 8.36 3.32 0.86
N ALA A 100 8.29 2.22 0.11
CA ALA A 100 7.08 1.41 0.11
C ALA A 100 6.83 0.84 1.51
N ALA A 101 5.57 0.70 1.88
CA ALA A 101 5.20 0.23 3.22
C ALA A 101 3.82 -0.43 3.21
N ALA A 102 3.47 -1.10 4.30
CA ALA A 102 2.15 -1.68 4.48
C ALA A 102 1.71 -1.62 5.94
N TRP A 103 0.42 -1.38 6.15
CA TRP A 103 -0.28 -1.63 7.40
C TRP A 103 -1.18 -2.84 7.23
N LEU A 104 -0.88 -3.93 7.96
CA LEU A 104 -1.50 -5.24 7.79
C LEU A 104 -1.82 -5.86 9.14
N ILE A 105 -2.81 -6.74 9.18
CA ILE A 105 -3.10 -7.59 10.34
C ILE A 105 -2.37 -8.92 10.15
N PRO A 106 -1.40 -9.30 11.02
CA PRO A 106 -0.66 -10.55 10.87
C PRO A 106 -1.50 -11.82 10.97
N GLN A 107 -2.54 -11.80 11.79
CA GLN A 107 -3.50 -12.90 11.95
C GLN A 107 -4.91 -12.33 11.89
N LEU A 108 -5.68 -12.71 10.85
CA LEU A 108 -7.06 -12.29 10.72
C LEU A 108 -7.98 -13.20 11.56
N GLU A 109 -9.02 -12.59 12.13
CA GLU A 109 -10.08 -13.27 12.86
C GLU A 109 -11.42 -13.09 12.16
N ASP A 110 -12.24 -14.13 12.08
CA ASP A 110 -13.46 -14.20 11.27
C ASP A 110 -14.59 -13.20 11.70
N THR A 111 -14.44 -12.52 12.84
CA THR A 111 -15.52 -11.69 13.43
C THR A 111 -15.17 -10.22 13.52
N GLN A 112 -14.10 -9.77 12.87
CA GLN A 112 -13.60 -8.40 12.99
C GLN A 112 -13.53 -7.70 11.63
N TYR A 113 -13.57 -6.36 11.66
CA TYR A 113 -13.20 -5.55 10.51
C TYR A 113 -11.72 -5.76 10.19
N GLN A 114 -11.42 -5.96 8.91
CA GLN A 114 -10.09 -6.34 8.45
C GLN A 114 -9.57 -5.28 7.46
N PRO A 115 -8.90 -4.25 7.97
CA PRO A 115 -8.28 -3.21 7.15
C PRO A 115 -6.93 -3.67 6.60
N PHE A 116 -6.65 -3.27 5.37
CA PHE A 116 -5.36 -3.38 4.70
C PHE A 116 -5.04 -2.05 4.07
N GLU A 117 -3.83 -1.56 4.25
CA GLU A 117 -3.34 -0.36 3.58
C GLU A 117 -1.91 -0.61 3.08
N LEU A 118 -1.69 -0.45 1.78
CA LEU A 118 -0.39 -0.64 1.15
C LEU A 118 0.04 0.66 0.48
N PHE A 119 1.31 1.01 0.65
CA PHE A 119 1.89 2.27 0.22
C PHE A 119 2.95 2.03 -0.85
N LEU A 120 2.87 2.80 -1.91
CA LEU A 120 3.94 2.94 -2.90
C LEU A 120 4.43 4.39 -2.88
N MET A 121 5.74 4.57 -3.06
CA MET A 121 6.38 5.88 -2.98
C MET A 121 7.31 6.11 -4.17
N GLN A 122 7.32 7.32 -4.67
CA GLN A 122 8.28 7.79 -5.64
C GLN A 122 8.72 9.21 -5.26
N LYS A 123 9.91 9.34 -4.68
CA LYS A 123 10.41 10.63 -4.14
C LYS A 123 9.42 11.22 -3.12
N ASP A 124 8.88 12.39 -3.44
CA ASP A 124 8.00 13.17 -2.59
C ASP A 124 6.50 12.97 -2.91
N ILE A 125 6.17 11.95 -3.68
CA ILE A 125 4.79 11.51 -3.88
C ILE A 125 4.60 10.11 -3.33
N ARG A 126 3.44 9.90 -2.70
CA ARG A 126 3.04 8.63 -2.10
C ARG A 126 1.61 8.30 -2.49
N HIS A 127 1.39 7.09 -2.94
CA HIS A 127 0.06 6.57 -3.15
C HIS A 127 -0.17 5.39 -2.20
N SER A 128 -1.17 5.49 -1.35
CA SER A 128 -1.64 4.32 -0.62
C SER A 128 -3.03 3.90 -1.09
N VAL A 129 -3.27 2.60 -1.03
CA VAL A 129 -4.56 2.01 -1.34
C VAL A 129 -5.00 1.19 -0.14
N GLY A 130 -6.21 1.47 0.31
CA GLY A 130 -6.85 0.74 1.38
C GLY A 130 -7.95 -0.18 0.85
N VAL A 131 -8.14 -1.32 1.52
CA VAL A 131 -9.34 -2.13 1.41
C VAL A 131 -9.79 -2.54 2.81
N LEU A 132 -11.08 -2.38 3.07
CA LEU A 132 -11.71 -2.81 4.32
C LEU A 132 -12.69 -3.93 4.03
N TYR A 133 -12.48 -5.07 4.70
CA TYR A 133 -13.46 -6.16 4.75
C TYR A 133 -14.25 -6.10 6.05
N GLY A 134 -15.52 -6.43 5.98
CA GLY A 134 -16.39 -6.58 7.16
C GLY A 134 -16.25 -7.96 7.81
N ASP A 135 -16.99 -8.16 8.87
CA ASP A 135 -17.06 -9.40 9.65
C ASP A 135 -17.52 -10.62 8.85
N SER A 136 -18.27 -10.41 7.77
CA SER A 136 -18.65 -11.46 6.81
C SER A 136 -17.59 -11.79 5.77
N GLY A 137 -16.43 -11.12 5.81
CA GLY A 137 -15.36 -11.20 4.81
C GLY A 137 -15.65 -10.47 3.51
N GLU A 138 -16.79 -9.79 3.36
CA GLU A 138 -17.13 -9.00 2.16
C GLU A 138 -16.42 -7.65 2.17
N ILE A 139 -16.04 -7.14 0.98
CA ILE A 139 -15.51 -5.78 0.85
C ILE A 139 -16.59 -4.78 1.24
N LEU A 140 -16.30 -3.92 2.21
CA LEU A 140 -17.11 -2.77 2.58
C LEU A 140 -16.79 -1.55 1.71
N HIS A 141 -15.51 -1.24 1.58
CA HIS A 141 -15.03 -0.17 0.70
C HIS A 141 -13.56 -0.37 0.33
N THR A 142 -13.16 0.32 -0.72
CA THR A 142 -11.76 0.56 -1.06
C THR A 142 -11.44 2.04 -0.93
N ALA A 143 -10.16 2.39 -0.80
CA ALA A 143 -9.73 3.78 -0.74
C ALA A 143 -8.49 4.01 -1.59
N SER A 144 -8.45 5.16 -2.27
CA SER A 144 -7.27 5.69 -2.96
C SER A 144 -6.83 6.95 -2.23
N ILE A 145 -5.58 6.97 -1.80
CA ILE A 145 -5.01 8.05 -1.00
C ILE A 145 -3.76 8.54 -1.72
N ARG A 146 -3.85 9.74 -2.28
CA ARG A 146 -2.82 10.37 -3.10
C ARG A 146 -2.20 11.51 -2.33
N GLU A 147 -0.91 11.43 -2.03
CA GLU A 147 -0.24 12.38 -1.17
C GLU A 147 1.07 12.87 -1.78
N TYR A 148 1.47 14.06 -1.40
CA TYR A 148 2.75 14.65 -1.73
C TYR A 148 3.28 15.45 -0.54
N ARG A 149 4.59 15.68 -0.50
CA ARG A 149 5.24 16.55 0.49
C ARG A 149 6.07 17.62 -0.19
N GLY A 150 6.35 18.69 0.56
CA GLY A 150 7.06 19.87 0.05
C GLY A 150 6.17 20.76 -0.80
N ASP A 151 6.81 21.69 -1.51
CA ASP A 151 6.16 22.69 -2.36
C ASP A 151 5.79 22.15 -3.76
N LEU A 152 5.67 20.82 -3.89
CA LEU A 152 5.22 20.21 -5.12
C LEU A 152 3.81 20.72 -5.44
N LEU A 153 3.75 21.65 -6.37
CA LEU A 153 2.51 22.16 -6.92
C LEU A 153 1.59 20.98 -7.29
N ASN A 154 0.31 21.17 -7.18
CA ASN A 154 -0.85 20.29 -7.40
C ASN A 154 -0.83 19.38 -8.67
N ASN A 155 0.28 19.31 -9.40
CA ASN A 155 0.41 18.59 -10.67
C ASN A 155 0.93 17.16 -10.54
N SER A 156 1.22 16.69 -9.31
CA SER A 156 1.70 15.32 -9.08
C SER A 156 0.60 14.28 -9.38
N TRP A 157 -0.65 14.64 -9.10
CA TRP A 157 -1.83 13.80 -9.27
C TRP A 157 -2.83 14.41 -10.24
N SER A 158 -3.59 13.57 -10.93
CA SER A 158 -4.72 14.03 -11.74
C SER A 158 -5.83 14.61 -10.85
N THR A 159 -6.69 15.44 -11.42
CA THR A 159 -7.90 15.94 -10.74
C THR A 159 -9.03 14.90 -10.73
N ASN A 160 -8.91 13.84 -11.54
CA ASN A 160 -9.90 12.77 -11.57
C ASN A 160 -9.89 12.01 -10.24
N ILE A 161 -11.05 11.76 -9.69
CA ILE A 161 -11.27 10.96 -8.47
C ILE A 161 -12.13 9.73 -8.70
N ASP A 162 -12.77 9.59 -9.87
CA ASP A 162 -13.55 8.41 -10.22
C ASP A 162 -12.64 7.22 -10.53
N GLN A 163 -13.10 6.01 -10.25
CA GLN A 163 -12.47 4.83 -10.80
C GLN A 163 -12.48 4.90 -12.34
N VAL A 164 -11.40 4.42 -12.94
CA VAL A 164 -11.24 4.45 -14.40
C VAL A 164 -11.66 3.12 -15.03
N ASN A 165 -11.89 3.15 -16.33
CA ASN A 165 -12.17 1.91 -17.08
C ASN A 165 -11.01 0.92 -16.95
N PRO A 166 -11.31 -0.40 -16.99
CA PRO A 166 -10.28 -1.44 -16.95
C PRO A 166 -9.20 -1.26 -18.03
N TRP A 167 -7.96 -1.42 -17.64
CA TRP A 167 -6.80 -1.38 -18.52
C TRP A 167 -5.79 -2.45 -18.10
N SER A 168 -4.75 -2.68 -18.89
CA SER A 168 -3.70 -3.66 -18.61
C SER A 168 -2.31 -3.03 -18.66
N ILE A 169 -1.40 -3.57 -17.85
CA ILE A 169 0.00 -3.16 -17.84
C ILE A 169 0.70 -3.90 -18.98
N GLU A 170 0.96 -3.18 -20.07
CA GLU A 170 1.50 -3.78 -21.30
C GLU A 170 3.01 -4.05 -21.22
N GLY A 171 3.45 -5.11 -21.92
CA GLY A 171 4.86 -5.46 -22.14
C GLY A 171 5.47 -6.34 -21.06
N MET A 172 6.78 -6.61 -21.26
CA MET A 172 7.60 -7.36 -20.32
C MET A 172 8.34 -6.41 -19.40
N TRP A 173 8.43 -6.76 -18.13
CA TRP A 173 9.06 -5.98 -17.09
C TRP A 173 10.16 -6.79 -16.41
N GLN A 174 11.27 -6.13 -16.07
CA GLN A 174 12.39 -6.74 -15.35
C GLN A 174 12.79 -5.86 -14.18
N GLY A 175 13.17 -6.47 -13.06
CA GLY A 175 13.61 -5.73 -11.88
C GLY A 175 13.89 -6.65 -10.71
N ASP A 176 13.89 -6.06 -9.52
CA ASP A 176 14.19 -6.75 -8.28
C ASP A 176 12.95 -6.82 -7.39
N LYS A 177 12.91 -7.86 -6.56
CA LYS A 177 11.86 -8.12 -5.58
C LYS A 177 12.46 -8.29 -4.21
N LEU A 178 12.07 -7.42 -3.28
CA LEU A 178 12.36 -7.57 -1.87
C LEU A 178 11.15 -8.21 -1.17
N GLN A 179 11.41 -9.21 -0.32
CA GLN A 179 10.41 -9.88 0.50
C GLN A 179 10.71 -9.65 1.98
N ILE A 180 9.70 -9.38 2.76
CA ILE A 180 9.72 -9.31 4.22
C ILE A 180 8.77 -10.39 4.73
N ASN A 181 9.28 -11.38 5.43
CA ASN A 181 8.47 -12.41 6.07
C ASN A 181 7.80 -11.88 7.34
N SER A 182 6.81 -12.59 7.87
CA SER A 182 6.09 -12.21 9.09
C SER A 182 7.00 -12.01 10.32
N ASN A 183 8.19 -12.59 10.35
CA ASN A 183 9.21 -12.40 11.39
C ASN A 183 10.23 -11.30 11.05
N LEU A 184 9.92 -10.43 10.10
CA LEU A 184 10.76 -9.34 9.59
C LEU A 184 12.10 -9.76 8.96
N SER A 185 12.30 -11.06 8.66
CA SER A 185 13.44 -11.46 7.84
C SER A 185 13.25 -10.99 6.40
N ARG A 186 14.34 -10.53 5.78
CA ARG A 186 14.35 -9.94 4.45
C ARG A 186 15.07 -10.84 3.46
N ASN A 187 14.58 -10.90 2.24
CA ASN A 187 15.16 -11.66 1.15
C ASN A 187 15.05 -10.87 -0.16
N LEU A 188 16.19 -10.57 -0.79
CA LEU A 188 16.25 -9.91 -2.09
C LEU A 188 16.35 -10.97 -3.20
N ILE A 189 15.48 -10.90 -4.18
CA ILE A 189 15.46 -11.72 -5.39
C ILE A 189 15.70 -10.76 -6.56
N GLN A 190 16.84 -10.95 -7.24
CA GLN A 190 17.28 -10.09 -8.33
C GLN A 190 16.82 -10.62 -9.69
N ALA A 191 16.77 -9.73 -10.66
CA ALA A 191 16.54 -10.02 -12.07
C ALA A 191 15.27 -10.84 -12.35
N ILE A 192 14.20 -10.59 -11.61
CA ILE A 192 12.91 -11.21 -11.90
C ILE A 192 12.30 -10.61 -13.17
N GLN A 193 11.59 -11.44 -13.91
CA GLN A 193 10.76 -11.01 -15.03
C GLN A 193 9.28 -11.07 -14.64
N TRP A 194 8.51 -10.13 -15.18
CA TRP A 194 7.08 -10.06 -14.90
C TRP A 194 6.33 -9.53 -16.13
N GLN A 195 5.15 -10.07 -16.34
CA GLN A 195 4.20 -9.64 -17.35
C GLN A 195 2.79 -9.65 -16.75
N TRP A 196 1.95 -8.72 -17.17
CA TRP A 196 0.56 -8.75 -16.80
C TRP A 196 -0.15 -9.93 -17.47
N ASP A 197 -0.69 -10.81 -16.67
CA ASP A 197 -1.56 -11.87 -17.14
C ASP A 197 -3.02 -11.52 -16.83
N LYS A 198 -3.84 -11.40 -17.88
CA LYS A 198 -5.27 -11.13 -17.74
C LYS A 198 -6.03 -12.35 -17.27
N ASP A 199 -5.51 -13.54 -17.58
CA ASP A 199 -6.16 -14.83 -17.31
C ASP A 199 -5.80 -15.37 -15.92
N GLU A 200 -4.83 -14.76 -15.22
CA GLU A 200 -4.46 -15.10 -13.84
C GLU A 200 -5.46 -14.62 -12.76
N LEU A 201 -6.59 -14.02 -13.16
CA LEU A 201 -7.56 -13.58 -12.19
C LEU A 201 -8.38 -14.78 -11.68
N GLU A 202 -8.05 -15.23 -10.47
CA GLU A 202 -8.84 -16.26 -9.79
C GLU A 202 -10.31 -15.82 -9.64
N ASP A 203 -11.24 -16.75 -9.66
CA ASP A 203 -12.69 -16.48 -9.59
C ASP A 203 -13.09 -15.57 -8.43
N ASN A 204 -12.40 -15.68 -7.29
CA ASN A 204 -12.66 -14.87 -6.11
C ASN A 204 -11.87 -13.55 -6.08
N GLN A 205 -11.11 -13.20 -7.11
CA GLN A 205 -10.38 -11.93 -7.18
C GLN A 205 -11.10 -10.88 -8.01
N SER A 206 -10.82 -9.61 -7.71
CA SER A 206 -11.25 -8.45 -8.48
C SER A 206 -10.12 -7.45 -8.64
N ASN A 207 -10.13 -6.74 -9.76
CA ASN A 207 -9.29 -5.58 -9.98
C ASN A 207 -10.14 -4.31 -9.81
N HIS A 208 -9.61 -3.35 -9.06
CA HIS A 208 -10.15 -2.00 -8.95
C HIS A 208 -9.15 -1.03 -9.58
N PHE A 209 -9.62 -0.22 -10.51
CA PHE A 209 -8.78 0.67 -11.31
C PHE A 209 -8.96 2.11 -10.83
N PHE A 210 -7.92 2.66 -10.24
CA PHE A 210 -7.92 4.02 -9.72
C PHE A 210 -7.21 4.98 -10.67
N PRO A 211 -7.45 6.30 -10.56
CA PRO A 211 -6.70 7.30 -11.30
C PRO A 211 -5.19 7.15 -11.10
N ASP A 212 -4.42 7.79 -11.96
CA ASP A 212 -2.96 7.84 -11.91
C ASP A 212 -2.25 6.48 -12.05
N ASN A 213 -2.87 5.58 -12.84
CA ASN A 213 -2.34 4.26 -13.22
C ASN A 213 -2.11 3.32 -12.02
N ILE A 214 -3.06 3.30 -11.11
CA ILE A 214 -3.09 2.40 -9.97
C ILE A 214 -4.11 1.29 -10.19
N ILE A 215 -3.72 0.05 -9.87
CA ILE A 215 -4.62 -1.10 -9.82
C ILE A 215 -4.50 -1.75 -8.45
N LEU A 216 -5.64 -1.97 -7.78
CA LEU A 216 -5.74 -2.87 -6.64
C LEU A 216 -6.31 -4.20 -7.12
N ARG A 217 -5.60 -5.30 -6.88
CA ARG A 217 -6.09 -6.67 -7.01
C ARG A 217 -6.29 -7.25 -5.61
N CYS A 218 -7.50 -7.70 -5.32
CA CYS A 218 -7.81 -8.25 -4.00
C CYS A 218 -8.96 -9.26 -4.09
N PRO A 219 -9.17 -10.13 -3.08
CA PRO A 219 -10.33 -11.01 -3.01
C PRO A 219 -11.64 -10.24 -3.02
N LYS A 220 -12.66 -10.73 -3.73
CA LYS A 220 -14.05 -10.24 -3.64
C LYS A 220 -14.62 -10.49 -2.25
N LYS A 221 -14.16 -11.60 -1.63
CA LYS A 221 -14.52 -12.03 -0.28
C LYS A 221 -13.34 -12.81 0.34
N LEU A 222 -13.07 -12.58 1.61
CA LEU A 222 -12.16 -13.44 2.39
C LEU A 222 -12.90 -14.74 2.71
N LEU A 223 -12.47 -15.83 2.08
CA LEU A 223 -13.08 -17.15 2.22
C LEU A 223 -12.31 -17.95 3.26
N LYS A 224 -13.04 -18.55 4.20
CA LYS A 224 -12.47 -19.46 5.21
C LYS A 224 -11.65 -20.57 4.54
N ASP A 225 -10.54 -20.94 5.17
CA ASP A 225 -9.64 -22.02 4.73
C ASP A 225 -9.10 -21.83 3.29
N LYS A 226 -9.03 -20.59 2.82
CA LYS A 226 -8.43 -20.23 1.53
C LYS A 226 -7.30 -19.24 1.72
N SER A 227 -6.16 -19.52 1.09
CA SER A 227 -5.09 -18.52 0.95
C SER A 227 -5.53 -17.40 0.03
N PHE A 228 -4.99 -16.21 0.22
CA PHE A 228 -5.26 -15.07 -0.64
C PHE A 228 -4.09 -14.10 -0.67
N ASN A 229 -4.17 -13.13 -1.57
CA ASN A 229 -3.24 -12.01 -1.61
C ASN A 229 -3.97 -10.70 -1.91
N ILE A 230 -3.34 -9.60 -1.50
CA ILE A 230 -3.73 -8.25 -1.87
C ILE A 230 -2.52 -7.61 -2.55
N THR A 231 -2.72 -7.08 -3.75
CA THR A 231 -1.64 -6.55 -4.58
C THR A 231 -2.02 -5.18 -5.12
N ILE A 232 -1.09 -4.23 -5.04
CA ILE A 232 -1.20 -2.93 -5.71
C ILE A 232 -0.14 -2.87 -6.79
N TYR A 233 -0.54 -2.38 -7.95
CA TYR A 233 0.32 -2.04 -9.08
C TYR A 233 0.25 -0.54 -9.32
N TRP A 234 1.40 0.09 -9.48
CA TRP A 234 1.50 1.50 -9.86
C TRP A 234 2.46 1.66 -11.02
N GLN A 235 1.92 1.96 -12.19
CA GLN A 235 2.72 2.32 -13.35
C GLN A 235 2.97 3.84 -13.31
N THR A 236 4.17 4.23 -12.93
CA THR A 236 4.55 5.64 -12.81
C THR A 236 4.75 6.29 -14.18
N LYS A 237 4.73 7.62 -14.21
CA LYS A 237 4.95 8.39 -15.46
C LYS A 237 6.30 8.13 -16.14
N ASN A 238 7.27 7.57 -15.42
CA ASN A 238 8.63 7.32 -15.92
C ASN A 238 8.83 5.87 -16.44
N ASN A 239 7.77 5.19 -16.87
CA ASN A 239 7.81 3.79 -17.30
C ASN A 239 8.43 2.85 -16.25
N GLN A 240 8.24 3.16 -14.99
CA GLN A 240 8.59 2.30 -13.87
C GLN A 240 7.33 1.66 -13.33
N LEU A 241 7.35 0.38 -13.08
CA LEU A 241 6.28 -0.34 -12.42
C LEU A 241 6.70 -0.67 -11.00
N GLN A 242 5.91 -0.23 -10.04
CA GLN A 242 6.03 -0.64 -8.66
C GLN A 242 4.88 -1.58 -8.30
N ILE A 243 5.20 -2.66 -7.58
CA ILE A 243 4.24 -3.64 -7.12
C ILE A 243 4.47 -3.86 -5.63
N ILE A 244 3.42 -3.83 -4.83
CA ILE A 244 3.46 -4.29 -3.45
C ILE A 244 2.37 -5.33 -3.23
N ARG A 245 2.72 -6.45 -2.58
CA ARG A 245 1.82 -7.58 -2.38
C ARG A 245 1.97 -8.16 -0.99
N SER A 246 0.85 -8.42 -0.33
CA SER A 246 0.77 -9.21 0.90
C SER A 246 0.18 -10.59 0.59
N ASP A 247 0.80 -11.64 1.11
CA ASP A 247 0.39 -13.04 0.92
C ASP A 247 -0.05 -13.63 2.27
N TYR A 248 -1.24 -14.25 2.29
CA TYR A 248 -1.84 -14.92 3.43
C TYR A 248 -2.06 -16.41 3.15
N ASN A 249 -1.81 -17.24 4.15
CA ASN A 249 -2.07 -18.67 4.06
C ASN A 249 -3.57 -19.01 4.31
N GLN A 250 -3.90 -20.30 4.27
CA GLN A 250 -5.25 -20.82 4.50
C GLN A 250 -5.77 -20.56 5.92
N LEU A 251 -4.88 -20.34 6.89
CA LEU A 251 -5.23 -19.97 8.27
C LEU A 251 -5.35 -18.46 8.44
N HIS A 252 -5.34 -17.69 7.34
CA HIS A 252 -5.36 -16.24 7.32
C HIS A 252 -4.22 -15.58 8.10
N GLN A 253 -3.05 -16.25 8.13
CA GLN A 253 -1.82 -15.70 8.69
C GLN A 253 -1.01 -15.04 7.58
N LEU A 254 -0.49 -13.85 7.86
CA LEU A 254 0.44 -13.18 6.97
C LEU A 254 1.72 -13.99 6.83
N ILE A 255 2.04 -14.41 5.61
CA ILE A 255 3.28 -15.12 5.29
C ILE A 255 4.40 -14.13 5.03
N LYS A 256 4.12 -13.17 4.15
CA LYS A 256 5.11 -12.18 3.70
C LYS A 256 4.44 -10.98 3.05
N VAL A 257 5.20 -9.90 3.02
CA VAL A 257 4.95 -8.74 2.16
C VAL A 257 6.11 -8.65 1.17
N SER A 258 5.82 -8.38 -0.09
CA SER A 258 6.86 -8.20 -1.11
C SER A 258 6.66 -6.90 -1.87
N GLN A 259 7.78 -6.24 -2.21
CA GLN A 259 7.82 -5.06 -3.04
C GLN A 259 8.70 -5.33 -4.25
N GLN A 260 8.28 -4.85 -5.42
CA GLN A 260 9.03 -4.96 -6.66
C GLN A 260 9.16 -3.57 -7.29
N THR A 261 10.34 -3.27 -7.81
CA THR A 261 10.58 -2.10 -8.67
C THR A 261 11.09 -2.63 -10.01
N MET A 262 10.35 -2.32 -11.05
CA MET A 262 10.56 -2.92 -12.36
C MET A 262 10.62 -1.86 -13.46
N HIS A 263 11.37 -2.14 -14.50
CA HIS A 263 11.50 -1.33 -15.70
C HIS A 263 11.04 -2.15 -16.91
N GLN A 264 10.40 -1.50 -17.85
CA GLN A 264 9.96 -2.14 -19.08
C GLN A 264 11.20 -2.55 -19.92
N THR A 265 11.26 -3.81 -20.32
CA THR A 265 12.31 -4.27 -21.24
C THR A 265 11.99 -3.77 -22.65
N ALA A 266 13.01 -3.28 -23.39
CA ALA A 266 12.83 -2.90 -24.78
C ALA A 266 12.32 -4.11 -25.56
N THR A 267 11.21 -3.97 -26.25
CA THR A 267 10.74 -4.97 -27.21
C THR A 267 11.75 -4.96 -28.36
N HIS A 268 12.61 -5.97 -28.48
CA HIS A 268 13.36 -6.20 -29.71
C HIS A 268 12.33 -6.47 -30.80
N GLN A 269 11.99 -5.47 -31.59
CA GLN A 269 11.43 -5.69 -32.91
C GLN A 269 12.48 -6.48 -33.69
N ILE A 270 12.28 -7.78 -33.79
CA ILE A 270 12.98 -8.58 -34.80
C ILE A 270 12.46 -8.01 -36.12
N ALA A 271 13.26 -7.14 -36.76
CA ALA A 271 13.05 -6.75 -38.14
C ALA A 271 13.00 -8.06 -38.93
N LYS A 272 11.84 -8.44 -39.42
CA LYS A 272 11.74 -9.42 -40.48
C LYS A 272 12.35 -8.76 -41.70
N GLU A 273 13.62 -9.06 -41.95
CA GLU A 273 14.18 -8.87 -43.27
C GLU A 273 13.42 -9.79 -44.24
N SER A 274 12.63 -9.15 -45.08
CA SER A 274 11.93 -9.75 -46.22
C SER A 274 12.83 -9.75 -47.44
#